data_224ce09e751fa72f924c048458d60b81
#
_entry.id   224ce09e751fa72f924c048458d60b81
#
_cell.length_a   1.000
_cell.length_b   1.000
_cell.length_c   1.000
_cell.angle_alpha   90.00
_cell.angle_beta   90.00
_cell.angle_gamma   90.00
#
_symmetry.space_group_name_H-M   'P 1'
#
loop_
_entity.id
_entity.type
_entity.pdbx_description
1 polymer ?
#
loop_
_entity_poly.entity_id
_entity_poly.type
_entity_poly.pdbx_seq_one_letter_code
_entity_poly.pdbx_strand_id
1 'polypeptide(L)'
;PKGEKADNHKVARIDAMDLDARLQFWKAEFNRCIKCFGCRNICPMCFCNECSLEEDQLVGTGEIPPANPTFHLARAIHMVGRCIDCGLCEEACPADIPLRTLYKKVAEIISKEFGYKTGFSVDEKSPFNIIEVK
;
A
#
# COMPACT_ATOMS: atom_id res chain seq x y z
N PRO A 1 -0.81 23.26 -8.70
CA PRO A 1 -0.65 22.31 -9.80
C PRO A 1 -1.91 21.45 -9.87
N LYS A 2 -2.58 21.49 -11.00
CA LYS A 2 -3.67 20.54 -11.24
C LYS A 2 -3.00 19.19 -11.29
N GLY A 3 -3.17 18.40 -10.23
CA GLY A 3 -2.68 17.04 -10.22
C GLY A 3 -3.21 16.35 -11.47
N GLU A 4 -2.30 15.88 -12.31
CA GLU A 4 -2.67 15.03 -13.41
C GLU A 4 -3.56 13.93 -12.84
N LYS A 5 -4.67 13.66 -13.50
CA LYS A 5 -5.51 12.51 -13.15
C LYS A 5 -4.59 11.31 -13.21
N ALA A 6 -4.21 10.80 -12.05
CA ALA A 6 -3.29 9.70 -11.96
C ALA A 6 -3.83 8.57 -12.86
N ASP A 7 -2.95 8.07 -13.70
CA ASP A 7 -3.29 7.08 -14.71
C ASP A 7 -3.89 5.81 -14.06
N ASN A 8 -5.18 5.64 -14.21
CA ASN A 8 -5.92 4.48 -13.69
C ASN A 8 -5.79 3.23 -14.60
N HIS A 9 -5.05 3.32 -15.70
CA HIS A 9 -4.93 2.20 -16.64
C HIS A 9 -4.39 0.93 -15.99
N LYS A 10 -3.40 1.05 -15.11
CA LYS A 10 -2.85 -0.10 -14.39
C LYS A 10 -3.89 -0.74 -13.47
N VAL A 11 -4.66 0.06 -12.74
CA VAL A 11 -5.73 -0.43 -11.86
C VAL A 11 -6.82 -1.11 -12.67
N ALA A 12 -7.32 -0.46 -13.73
CA ALA A 12 -8.34 -1.01 -14.61
C ALA A 12 -7.94 -2.34 -15.24
N ARG A 13 -6.68 -2.46 -15.67
CA ARG A 13 -6.13 -3.70 -16.22
C ARG A 13 -6.17 -4.85 -15.21
N ILE A 14 -5.82 -4.58 -13.97
CA ILE A 14 -5.82 -5.59 -12.90
C ILE A 14 -7.26 -5.95 -12.50
N ASP A 15 -8.16 -4.96 -12.46
CA ASP A 15 -9.57 -5.19 -12.16
C ASP A 15 -10.28 -6.04 -13.22
N ALA A 16 -9.84 -5.98 -14.47
CA ALA A 16 -10.36 -6.81 -15.55
C ALA A 16 -9.95 -8.29 -15.45
N MET A 17 -8.96 -8.63 -14.63
CA MET A 17 -8.56 -10.01 -14.37
C MET A 17 -9.60 -10.72 -13.50
N ASP A 18 -9.79 -12.02 -13.73
CA ASP A 18 -10.52 -12.86 -12.78
C ASP A 18 -9.79 -12.95 -11.43
N LEU A 19 -10.45 -13.49 -10.41
CA LEU A 19 -9.93 -13.53 -9.06
C LEU A 19 -8.61 -14.29 -8.95
N ASP A 20 -8.51 -15.45 -9.60
CA ASP A 20 -7.31 -16.30 -9.55
C ASP A 20 -6.14 -15.64 -10.29
N ALA A 21 -6.37 -15.10 -11.49
CA ALA A 21 -5.36 -14.38 -12.24
C ALA A 21 -4.83 -13.16 -11.46
N ARG A 22 -5.71 -12.42 -10.80
CA ARG A 22 -5.35 -11.27 -9.96
C ARG A 22 -4.51 -11.69 -8.75
N LEU A 23 -4.89 -12.76 -8.08
CA LEU A 23 -4.13 -13.32 -6.97
C LEU A 23 -2.73 -13.76 -7.42
N GLN A 24 -2.63 -14.49 -8.52
CA GLN A 24 -1.34 -14.93 -9.07
C GLN A 24 -0.47 -13.75 -9.51
N PHE A 25 -1.06 -12.74 -10.12
CA PHE A 25 -0.36 -11.50 -10.47
C PHE A 25 0.31 -10.87 -9.24
N TRP A 26 -0.45 -10.60 -8.18
CA TRP A 26 0.09 -9.98 -6.97
C TRP A 26 1.10 -10.86 -6.24
N LYS A 27 0.88 -12.17 -6.18
CA LYS A 27 1.84 -13.11 -5.61
C LYS A 27 3.17 -13.09 -6.38
N ALA A 28 3.13 -13.07 -7.71
CA ALA A 28 4.32 -12.98 -8.54
C ALA A 28 5.07 -11.65 -8.33
N GLU A 29 4.34 -10.53 -8.27
CA GLU A 29 4.92 -9.21 -8.02
C GLU A 29 5.58 -9.15 -6.64
N PHE A 30 4.90 -9.58 -5.60
CA PHE A 30 5.42 -9.55 -4.23
C PHE A 30 6.59 -10.52 -4.02
N ASN A 31 6.65 -11.60 -4.81
CA ASN A 31 7.73 -12.58 -4.74
C ASN A 31 9.08 -12.02 -5.22
N ARG A 32 9.07 -10.90 -5.93
CA ARG A 32 10.29 -10.17 -6.33
C ARG A 32 10.85 -9.28 -5.21
N CYS A 33 10.15 -9.14 -4.11
CA CYS A 33 10.55 -8.27 -3.01
C CYS A 33 11.81 -8.77 -2.32
N ILE A 34 12.80 -7.89 -2.20
CA ILE A 34 14.07 -8.15 -1.50
C ILE A 34 14.08 -7.61 -0.05
N LYS A 35 12.92 -7.18 0.47
CA LYS A 35 12.77 -6.67 1.84
C LYS A 35 13.75 -5.53 2.18
N CYS A 36 14.01 -4.63 1.22
CA CYS A 36 14.93 -3.51 1.42
C CYS A 36 14.33 -2.34 2.23
N PHE A 37 13.03 -2.35 2.51
CA PHE A 37 12.29 -1.26 3.15
C PHE A 37 12.34 0.10 2.44
N GLY A 38 12.85 0.19 1.22
CA GLY A 38 12.89 1.43 0.44
C GLY A 38 11.52 2.10 0.32
N CYS A 39 10.49 1.33 0.03
CA CYS A 39 9.11 1.81 -0.07
C CYS A 39 8.57 2.43 1.23
N ARG A 40 9.00 1.91 2.38
CA ARG A 40 8.65 2.45 3.70
C ARG A 40 9.45 3.71 4.01
N ASN A 41 10.75 3.65 3.80
CA ASN A 41 11.66 4.72 4.19
C ASN A 41 11.47 6.00 3.38
N ILE A 42 11.06 5.89 2.12
CA ILE A 42 10.78 7.04 1.26
C ILE A 42 9.37 7.62 1.49
N CYS A 43 8.46 6.87 2.09
CA CYS A 43 7.06 7.26 2.20
C CYS A 43 6.88 8.38 3.24
N PRO A 44 6.36 9.57 2.84
CA PRO A 44 6.16 10.68 3.77
C PRO A 44 5.08 10.41 4.83
N MET A 45 4.26 9.37 4.60
CA MET A 45 3.16 9.00 5.50
C MET A 45 3.48 7.80 6.40
N CYS A 46 4.68 7.23 6.29
CA CYS A 46 5.19 6.17 7.17
C CYS A 46 6.02 6.78 8.30
N PHE A 47 5.38 7.19 9.39
CA PHE A 47 5.99 7.89 10.51
C PHE A 47 5.85 7.16 11.86
N CYS A 48 5.57 5.86 11.84
CA CYS A 48 5.51 5.06 13.07
C CYS A 48 6.89 4.95 13.72
N ASN A 49 6.96 5.10 15.04
CA ASN A 49 8.21 4.95 15.80
C ASN A 49 8.72 3.50 15.75
N GLU A 50 7.79 2.54 15.84
CA GLU A 50 8.04 1.11 15.71
C GLU A 50 7.21 0.56 14.56
N CYS A 51 7.83 -0.26 13.72
CA CYS A 51 7.19 -0.82 12.54
C CYS A 51 6.95 -2.31 12.73
N SER A 52 5.69 -2.74 12.72
CA SER A 52 5.34 -4.16 12.84
C SER A 52 5.93 -5.05 11.75
N LEU A 53 6.32 -4.49 10.60
CA LEU A 53 7.01 -5.23 9.54
C LEU A 53 8.49 -5.52 9.85
N GLU A 54 9.05 -4.92 10.90
CA GLU A 54 10.38 -5.22 11.41
C GLU A 54 10.38 -6.21 12.58
N GLU A 55 9.19 -6.56 13.09
CA GLU A 55 9.02 -7.53 14.17
C GLU A 55 9.37 -8.94 13.70
N ASP A 56 10.37 -9.55 14.29
CA ASP A 56 10.83 -10.92 13.94
C ASP A 56 9.74 -11.99 14.11
N GLN A 57 8.80 -11.76 14.99
CA GLN A 57 7.67 -12.67 15.22
C GLN A 57 6.62 -12.64 14.09
N LEU A 58 6.51 -11.51 13.37
CA LEU A 58 5.54 -11.32 12.30
C LEU A 58 6.16 -11.52 10.92
N VAL A 59 7.42 -11.14 10.80
CA VAL A 59 8.16 -11.22 9.53
C VAL A 59 9.56 -11.75 9.80
N GLY A 60 9.81 -13.00 9.46
CA GLY A 60 11.09 -13.68 9.73
C GLY A 60 12.30 -12.86 9.31
N THR A 61 13.29 -12.74 10.20
CA THR A 61 14.54 -12.06 9.91
C THR A 61 15.32 -12.82 8.85
N GLY A 62 15.79 -12.12 7.83
CA GLY A 62 16.59 -12.68 6.74
C GLY A 62 15.83 -13.48 5.70
N GLU A 63 14.52 -13.62 5.81
CA GLU A 63 13.70 -14.27 4.78
C GLU A 63 13.53 -13.34 3.56
N ILE A 64 13.94 -13.82 2.39
CA ILE A 64 13.80 -13.16 1.10
C ILE A 64 13.29 -14.18 0.08
N PRO A 65 12.16 -13.92 -0.60
CA PRO A 65 11.22 -12.81 -0.37
C PRO A 65 10.53 -12.90 0.98
N PRO A 66 10.03 -11.77 1.52
CA PRO A 66 9.27 -11.79 2.77
C PRO A 66 7.96 -12.58 2.60
N ALA A 67 7.31 -12.91 3.71
CA ALA A 67 6.06 -13.68 3.72
C ALA A 67 5.04 -13.14 2.71
N ASN A 68 4.76 -13.90 1.69
CA ASN A 68 3.92 -13.52 0.55
C ASN A 68 2.52 -14.14 0.67
N PRO A 69 1.44 -13.38 0.59
CA PRO A 69 1.36 -11.94 0.28
C PRO A 69 1.32 -11.02 1.52
N THR A 70 1.46 -11.57 2.72
CA THR A 70 1.17 -10.91 3.99
C THR A 70 1.97 -9.63 4.21
N PHE A 71 3.27 -9.62 3.88
CA PHE A 71 4.13 -8.45 4.08
C PHE A 71 3.59 -7.18 3.40
N HIS A 72 3.27 -7.27 2.12
CA HIS A 72 2.78 -6.13 1.35
C HIS A 72 1.32 -5.79 1.67
N LEU A 73 0.49 -6.79 1.95
CA LEU A 73 -0.90 -6.56 2.35
C LEU A 73 -1.00 -5.92 3.73
N ALA A 74 -0.16 -6.31 4.69
CA ALA A 74 -0.10 -5.67 6.00
C ALA A 74 0.28 -4.19 5.85
N ARG A 75 1.29 -3.87 5.04
CA ARG A 75 1.64 -2.48 4.76
C ARG A 75 0.50 -1.73 4.06
N ALA A 76 -0.18 -2.36 3.10
CA ALA A 76 -1.32 -1.74 2.42
C ALA A 76 -2.44 -1.39 3.41
N ILE A 77 -2.73 -2.25 4.38
CA ILE A 77 -3.70 -1.99 5.45
C ILE A 77 -3.25 -0.81 6.32
N HIS A 78 -1.97 -0.74 6.70
CA HIS A 78 -1.44 0.38 7.50
C HIS A 78 -1.50 1.71 6.75
N MET A 79 -1.47 1.68 5.43
CA MET A 79 -1.55 2.88 4.58
C MET A 79 -2.98 3.30 4.25
N VAL A 80 -3.98 2.53 4.67
CA VAL A 80 -5.39 2.91 4.50
C VAL A 80 -5.66 4.26 5.16
N GLY A 81 -6.22 5.18 4.38
CA GLY A 81 -6.52 6.53 4.86
C GLY A 81 -5.30 7.42 5.11
N ARG A 82 -4.09 6.96 4.81
CA ARG A 82 -2.85 7.74 4.91
C ARG A 82 -2.19 8.02 3.56
N CYS A 83 -2.32 7.08 2.60
CA CYS A 83 -1.68 7.20 1.30
C CYS A 83 -2.19 8.41 0.51
N ILE A 84 -1.26 9.28 0.12
CA ILE A 84 -1.53 10.49 -0.68
C ILE A 84 -1.29 10.30 -2.18
N ASP A 85 -1.10 9.07 -2.62
CA ASP A 85 -0.87 8.70 -4.04
C ASP A 85 0.35 9.39 -4.70
N CYS A 86 1.41 9.65 -3.94
CA CYS A 86 2.60 10.33 -4.46
C CYS A 86 3.48 9.46 -5.39
N GLY A 87 3.39 8.14 -5.31
CA GLY A 87 4.14 7.19 -6.16
C GLY A 87 5.59 6.92 -5.77
N LEU A 88 6.15 7.61 -4.78
CA LEU A 88 7.56 7.46 -4.38
C LEU A 88 7.95 6.04 -3.98
N CYS A 89 7.03 5.28 -3.40
CA CYS A 89 7.26 3.89 -3.02
C CYS A 89 7.50 2.97 -4.23
N GLU A 90 6.82 3.21 -5.34
CA GLU A 90 7.02 2.48 -6.60
C GLU A 90 8.33 2.90 -7.26
N GLU A 91 8.63 4.19 -7.32
CA GLU A 91 9.87 4.71 -7.88
C GLU A 91 11.12 4.23 -7.14
N ALA A 92 11.04 4.11 -5.81
CA ALA A 92 12.15 3.66 -4.98
C ALA A 92 12.32 2.12 -4.96
N CYS A 93 11.38 1.36 -5.54
CA CYS A 93 11.43 -0.09 -5.49
C CYS A 93 12.43 -0.67 -6.49
N PRO A 94 13.54 -1.30 -6.05
CA PRO A 94 14.54 -1.87 -6.97
C PRO A 94 14.01 -3.10 -7.72
N ALA A 95 12.90 -3.69 -7.28
CA ALA A 95 12.23 -4.83 -7.92
C ALA A 95 11.06 -4.41 -8.81
N ASP A 96 10.85 -3.12 -9.04
CA ASP A 96 9.78 -2.57 -9.89
C ASP A 96 8.37 -3.11 -9.55
N ILE A 97 8.10 -3.33 -8.26
CA ILE A 97 6.77 -3.78 -7.83
C ILE A 97 5.78 -2.60 -7.95
N PRO A 98 4.61 -2.79 -8.59
CA PRO A 98 3.65 -1.70 -8.82
C PRO A 98 2.89 -1.32 -7.55
N LEU A 99 3.60 -0.85 -6.53
CA LEU A 99 3.07 -0.55 -5.20
C LEU A 99 2.05 0.59 -5.22
N ARG A 100 2.28 1.62 -6.04
CA ARG A 100 1.33 2.71 -6.21
C ARG A 100 -0.02 2.20 -6.69
N THR A 101 -0.02 1.25 -7.62
CA THR A 101 -1.25 0.64 -8.14
C THR A 101 -2.02 -0.10 -7.04
N LEU A 102 -1.31 -0.83 -6.18
CA LEU A 102 -1.91 -1.50 -5.02
C LEU A 102 -2.58 -0.50 -4.07
N TYR A 103 -1.85 0.53 -3.65
CA TYR A 103 -2.38 1.53 -2.70
C TYR A 103 -3.51 2.37 -3.29
N LYS A 104 -3.44 2.66 -4.58
CA LYS A 104 -4.50 3.35 -5.30
C LYS A 104 -5.78 2.53 -5.32
N LYS A 105 -5.69 1.23 -5.57
CA LYS A 105 -6.86 0.34 -5.51
C LYS A 105 -7.47 0.30 -4.11
N VAL A 106 -6.63 0.22 -3.08
CA VAL A 106 -7.10 0.28 -1.69
C VAL A 106 -7.80 1.62 -1.40
N ALA A 107 -7.24 2.75 -1.84
CA ALA A 107 -7.85 4.06 -1.68
C ALA A 107 -9.20 4.19 -2.43
N GLU A 108 -9.33 3.60 -3.61
CA GLU A 108 -10.60 3.56 -4.35
C GLU A 108 -11.68 2.77 -3.58
N ILE A 109 -11.32 1.61 -3.02
CA ILE A 109 -12.23 0.81 -2.19
C ILE A 109 -12.69 1.62 -0.97
N ILE A 110 -11.77 2.25 -0.26
CA ILE A 110 -12.08 3.06 0.92
C ILE A 110 -12.96 4.26 0.55
N SER A 111 -12.68 4.93 -0.56
CA SER A 111 -13.51 6.04 -1.04
C SER A 111 -14.93 5.58 -1.37
N LYS A 112 -15.08 4.41 -1.96
CA LYS A 112 -16.38 3.85 -2.32
C LYS A 112 -17.19 3.42 -1.09
N GLU A 113 -16.55 2.73 -0.15
CA GLU A 113 -17.26 2.13 1.00
C GLU A 113 -17.51 3.15 2.13
N PHE A 114 -16.62 4.12 2.34
CA PHE A 114 -16.66 5.07 3.46
C PHE A 114 -16.83 6.53 3.03
N GLY A 115 -16.83 6.84 1.74
CA GLY A 115 -16.87 8.22 1.24
C GLY A 115 -15.63 9.04 1.59
N TYR A 116 -14.56 8.42 2.06
CA TYR A 116 -13.36 9.08 2.55
C TYR A 116 -12.28 9.18 1.47
N LYS A 117 -11.67 10.36 1.36
CA LYS A 117 -10.51 10.60 0.50
C LYS A 117 -9.39 11.24 1.31
N THR A 118 -8.24 10.58 1.33
CA THR A 118 -7.08 11.05 2.08
C THR A 118 -6.61 12.44 1.62
N GLY A 119 -6.46 13.36 2.58
CA GLY A 119 -5.87 14.68 2.33
C GLY A 119 -6.81 15.72 1.70
N PHE A 120 -8.10 15.45 1.58
CA PHE A 120 -9.08 16.39 1.00
C PHE A 120 -9.74 17.29 2.04
N SER A 121 -9.88 16.83 3.27
CA SER A 121 -10.45 17.61 4.37
C SER A 121 -9.68 17.38 5.66
N VAL A 122 -9.47 18.45 6.43
CA VAL A 122 -8.84 18.38 7.77
C VAL A 122 -9.82 17.93 8.84
N ASP A 123 -11.11 18.04 8.56
CA ASP A 123 -12.18 17.70 9.51
C ASP A 123 -12.60 16.23 9.43
N GLU A 124 -12.26 15.56 8.32
CA GLU A 124 -12.56 14.14 8.12
C GLU A 124 -11.49 13.27 8.77
N LYS A 125 -11.94 12.39 9.68
CA LYS A 125 -11.07 11.38 10.26
C LYS A 125 -11.00 10.15 9.34
N SER A 126 -9.79 9.60 9.19
CA SER A 126 -9.62 8.32 8.48
C SER A 126 -10.49 7.23 9.12
N PRO A 127 -11.16 6.37 8.33
CA PRO A 127 -11.99 5.28 8.84
C PRO A 127 -11.29 4.35 9.84
N PHE A 128 -9.97 4.27 9.77
CA PHE A 128 -9.16 3.44 10.66
C PHE A 128 -8.57 4.21 11.85
N ASN A 129 -8.80 5.52 11.95
CA ASN A 129 -8.44 6.33 13.12
C ASN A 129 -9.58 6.42 14.16
N ILE A 130 -10.55 5.52 14.09
CA ILE A 130 -11.70 5.49 15.01
C ILE A 130 -11.32 4.89 16.38
N ILE A 131 -10.12 4.36 16.52
CA ILE A 131 -9.65 3.96 17.85
C ILE A 131 -9.26 5.23 18.61
N GLU A 132 -10.23 5.86 19.23
CA GLU A 132 -9.95 6.78 20.33
C GLU A 132 -9.33 5.94 21.44
N VAL A 133 -8.01 6.01 21.54
CA VAL A 133 -7.32 5.59 22.77
C VAL A 133 -7.74 6.60 23.82
N LYS A 134 -8.70 6.21 24.63
CA LYS A 134 -9.04 6.96 25.83
C LYS A 134 -7.91 6.85 26.84
#